data_d05a81e94880b45dcf417c48c279240a
#
_entry.id   d05a81e94880b45dcf417c48c279240a
#
_cell.length_a   1.000
_cell.length_b   1.000
_cell.length_c   1.000
_cell.angle_alpha   90.00
_cell.angle_beta   90.00
_cell.angle_gamma   90.00
#
_symmetry.space_group_name_H-M   'P 1'
#
loop_
_entity.id
_entity.type
_entity.pdbx_description
1 polymer ?
#
loop_
_entity_poly.entity_id
_entity_poly.type
_entity_poly.pdbx_seq_one_letter_code
_entity_poly.pdbx_strand_id
1 'polypeptide(L)'
;ILDGRRYSDGLHQAIEAKERVKVEAATQTFATITLQNYFRMYHKLAGMTGTAETEASEFWSIYKLDVVVIPTNRKVIRDDRQDLVYKTKREKYNAVIEEIVKLVEAGRPVLVGTTSVEISELLSRMLKLRNIKHNVLNAKQHQLEAQVVAEAGRSGQVTIATNMAGRGTDIKLTPEVKQAGGLAIIGTERHESRRVDRQLRGRAGRQGDPGSSQFFVSLEDDLMRLFGSGPVSYTHLRA
;
A
#
# COMPACT_ATOMS: atom_id res chain seq x y z
N ILE A 1 -21.29 -8.58 8.70
CA ILE A 1 -22.05 -7.33 8.98
C ILE A 1 -21.00 -6.27 9.28
N LEU A 2 -21.06 -5.13 8.59
CA LEU A 2 -20.14 -4.02 8.85
C LEU A 2 -20.62 -3.28 10.10
N ASP A 3 -19.77 -3.17 11.12
CA ASP A 3 -20.08 -2.42 12.34
C ASP A 3 -20.53 -0.99 12.01
N GLY A 4 -21.62 -0.56 12.64
CA GLY A 4 -22.17 0.78 12.48
C GLY A 4 -23.06 1.02 11.26
N ARG A 5 -23.21 0.05 10.35
CA ARG A 5 -24.17 0.11 9.24
C ARG A 5 -25.39 -0.75 9.54
N ARG A 6 -26.53 -0.11 9.73
CA ARG A 6 -27.79 -0.77 10.07
C ARG A 6 -28.90 -0.31 9.13
N TYR A 7 -29.83 -1.22 8.86
CA TYR A 7 -31.08 -0.86 8.20
C TYR A 7 -31.96 -0.09 9.18
N SER A 8 -32.73 0.87 8.68
CA SER A 8 -33.68 1.67 9.45
C SER A 8 -34.95 0.86 9.82
N ASP A 9 -35.77 1.42 10.68
CA ASP A 9 -37.14 1.01 10.93
C ASP A 9 -37.32 -0.44 11.42
N GLY A 10 -36.37 -0.95 12.20
CA GLY A 10 -36.45 -2.28 12.80
C GLY A 10 -36.12 -3.43 11.84
N LEU A 11 -35.88 -3.17 10.57
CA LEU A 11 -35.54 -4.20 9.58
C LEU A 11 -34.28 -4.98 9.97
N HIS A 12 -33.28 -4.27 10.53
CA HIS A 12 -32.03 -4.91 10.96
C HIS A 12 -32.28 -5.94 12.07
N GLN A 13 -33.04 -5.57 13.09
CA GLN A 13 -33.41 -6.44 14.20
C GLN A 13 -34.27 -7.61 13.73
N ALA A 14 -35.17 -7.38 12.77
CA ALA A 14 -35.97 -8.47 12.18
C ALA A 14 -35.10 -9.48 11.44
N ILE A 15 -34.06 -9.04 10.75
CA ILE A 15 -33.09 -9.92 10.08
C ILE A 15 -32.26 -10.68 11.14
N GLU A 16 -31.76 -9.99 12.16
CA GLU A 16 -31.02 -10.62 13.26
C GLU A 16 -31.84 -11.71 13.95
N ALA A 17 -33.11 -11.43 14.23
CA ALA A 17 -34.03 -12.41 14.81
C ALA A 17 -34.28 -13.60 13.88
N LYS A 18 -34.47 -13.35 12.57
CA LYS A 18 -34.66 -14.40 11.55
C LYS A 18 -33.43 -15.30 11.45
N GLU A 19 -32.24 -14.74 11.45
CA GLU A 19 -30.98 -15.46 11.35
C GLU A 19 -30.51 -16.04 12.72
N ARG A 20 -31.34 -15.88 13.77
CA ARG A 20 -31.07 -16.37 15.14
C ARG A 20 -29.74 -15.91 15.72
N VAL A 21 -29.31 -14.72 15.38
CA VAL A 21 -28.19 -14.04 16.01
C VAL A 21 -28.69 -13.12 17.12
N LYS A 22 -27.78 -12.64 17.98
CA LYS A 22 -28.15 -11.73 19.06
C LYS A 22 -28.73 -10.45 18.46
N VAL A 23 -29.97 -10.13 18.81
CA VAL A 23 -30.61 -8.87 18.44
C VAL A 23 -30.01 -7.74 19.26
N GLU A 24 -29.43 -6.76 18.60
CA GLU A 24 -28.85 -5.59 19.26
C GLU A 24 -29.84 -4.43 19.36
N ALA A 25 -29.57 -3.53 20.31
CA ALA A 25 -30.43 -2.35 20.53
C ALA A 25 -30.47 -1.47 19.27
N ALA A 26 -31.64 -0.88 19.00
CA ALA A 26 -31.78 0.10 17.94
C ALA A 26 -30.91 1.32 18.24
N THR A 27 -30.12 1.74 17.26
CA THR A 27 -29.32 2.97 17.34
C THR A 27 -29.93 4.01 16.39
N GLN A 28 -30.07 5.23 16.87
CA GLN A 28 -30.52 6.36 16.04
C GLN A 28 -29.36 7.32 15.85
N THR A 29 -29.05 7.64 14.58
CA THR A 29 -28.08 8.68 14.27
C THR A 29 -28.75 10.04 14.40
N PHE A 30 -28.34 10.83 15.38
CA PHE A 30 -28.87 12.18 15.60
C PHE A 30 -28.30 13.21 14.64
N ALA A 31 -27.01 13.09 14.31
CA ALA A 31 -26.32 13.99 13.40
C ALA A 31 -25.11 13.30 12.75
N THR A 32 -24.73 13.77 11.58
CA THR A 32 -23.50 13.37 10.90
C THR A 32 -22.59 14.58 10.70
N ILE A 33 -21.30 14.38 10.84
CA ILE A 33 -20.29 15.40 10.57
C ILE A 33 -19.17 14.79 9.74
N THR A 34 -18.61 15.54 8.80
CA THR A 34 -17.40 15.11 8.08
C THR A 34 -16.19 15.16 9.01
N LEU A 35 -15.18 14.30 8.76
CA LEU A 35 -13.92 14.33 9.52
C LEU A 35 -13.26 15.71 9.47
N GLN A 36 -13.30 16.37 8.33
CA GLN A 36 -12.75 17.71 8.15
C GLN A 36 -13.40 18.72 9.09
N ASN A 37 -14.74 18.75 9.14
CA ASN A 37 -15.47 19.67 10.02
C ASN A 37 -15.27 19.29 11.50
N TYR A 38 -15.21 18.01 11.82
CA TYR A 38 -14.93 17.56 13.17
C TYR A 38 -13.57 18.05 13.68
N PHE A 39 -12.49 17.87 12.89
CA PHE A 39 -11.16 18.33 13.29
C PHE A 39 -11.05 19.86 13.32
N ARG A 40 -11.80 20.58 12.51
CA ARG A 40 -11.83 22.06 12.57
C ARG A 40 -12.47 22.64 13.83
N MET A 41 -13.14 21.82 14.65
CA MET A 41 -13.67 22.23 15.95
C MET A 41 -12.57 22.39 17.02
N TYR A 42 -11.38 21.87 16.81
CA TYR A 42 -10.30 21.95 17.78
C TYR A 42 -9.50 23.23 17.61
N HIS A 43 -9.26 23.95 18.75
CA HIS A 43 -8.43 25.15 18.75
C HIS A 43 -6.95 24.85 18.53
N LYS A 44 -6.48 23.68 18.97
CA LYS A 44 -5.12 23.19 18.72
C LYS A 44 -5.22 21.86 17.96
N LEU A 45 -4.71 21.87 16.76
CA LEU A 45 -4.69 20.71 15.90
C LEU A 45 -3.26 20.52 15.37
N ALA A 46 -2.72 19.33 15.55
CA ALA A 46 -1.42 18.95 15.00
C ALA A 46 -1.40 17.47 14.68
N GLY A 47 -0.48 17.05 13.83
CA GLY A 47 -0.32 15.65 13.46
C GLY A 47 1.10 15.38 12.97
N MET A 48 1.45 14.11 12.89
CA MET A 48 2.74 13.67 12.35
C MET A 48 2.53 12.56 11.33
N THR A 49 3.20 12.69 10.19
CA THR A 49 3.21 11.67 9.14
C THR A 49 4.47 11.81 8.30
N GLY A 50 4.93 10.71 7.71
CA GLY A 50 6.07 10.74 6.78
C GLY A 50 5.72 11.24 5.37
N THR A 51 4.47 11.64 5.09
CA THR A 51 3.99 11.94 3.73
C THR A 51 3.15 13.22 3.62
N ALA A 52 3.20 14.12 4.61
CA ALA A 52 2.40 15.36 4.60
C ALA A 52 2.87 16.37 3.56
N GLU A 53 4.16 16.38 3.20
CA GLU A 53 4.76 17.38 2.31
C GLU A 53 4.03 17.48 0.95
N THR A 54 3.61 16.37 0.37
CA THR A 54 2.89 16.35 -0.90
C THR A 54 1.50 16.96 -0.83
N GLU A 55 0.92 17.02 0.35
CA GLU A 55 -0.45 17.48 0.62
C GLU A 55 -0.45 18.81 1.42
N ALA A 56 0.67 19.53 1.46
CA ALA A 56 0.82 20.77 2.23
C ALA A 56 -0.24 21.82 1.89
N SER A 57 -0.56 21.98 0.61
CA SER A 57 -1.57 22.92 0.14
C SER A 57 -2.99 22.55 0.62
N GLU A 58 -3.30 21.25 0.69
CA GLU A 58 -4.57 20.75 1.19
C GLU A 58 -4.69 20.99 2.70
N PHE A 59 -3.63 20.70 3.48
CA PHE A 59 -3.60 20.99 4.92
C PHE A 59 -3.82 22.48 5.20
N TRP A 60 -3.19 23.35 4.43
CA TRP A 60 -3.40 24.78 4.56
C TRP A 60 -4.83 25.20 4.17
N SER A 61 -5.34 24.71 3.04
CA SER A 61 -6.67 25.12 2.55
C SER A 61 -7.79 24.72 3.52
N ILE A 62 -7.73 23.51 4.09
CA ILE A 62 -8.79 22.94 4.93
C ILE A 62 -8.63 23.35 6.40
N TYR A 63 -7.43 23.21 6.96
CA TYR A 63 -7.18 23.33 8.40
C TYR A 63 -6.35 24.54 8.79
N LYS A 64 -5.79 25.29 7.84
CA LYS A 64 -4.81 26.37 8.07
C LYS A 64 -3.57 25.88 8.83
N LEU A 65 -3.15 24.65 8.56
CA LEU A 65 -1.97 24.03 9.14
C LEU A 65 -0.80 24.10 8.17
N ASP A 66 0.35 24.55 8.67
CA ASP A 66 1.62 24.49 7.96
C ASP A 66 2.22 23.06 8.08
N VAL A 67 2.94 22.66 7.05
CA VAL A 67 3.70 21.42 7.05
C VAL A 67 5.18 21.72 7.23
N VAL A 68 5.72 21.28 8.37
CA VAL A 68 7.15 21.38 8.68
C VAL A 68 7.83 20.07 8.41
N VAL A 69 8.80 20.05 7.49
CA VAL A 69 9.58 18.86 7.16
C VAL A 69 10.75 18.75 8.14
N ILE A 70 10.72 17.74 8.98
CA ILE A 70 11.79 17.43 9.93
C ILE A 70 12.78 16.48 9.27
N PRO A 71 14.08 16.80 9.18
CA PRO A 71 15.08 15.92 8.63
C PRO A 71 15.15 14.57 9.34
N THR A 72 15.45 13.50 8.63
CA THR A 72 15.62 12.17 9.22
C THR A 72 16.88 12.13 10.11
N ASN A 73 16.80 11.43 11.25
CA ASN A 73 17.94 11.27 12.16
C ASN A 73 19.14 10.57 11.51
N ARG A 74 18.87 9.61 10.62
CA ARG A 74 19.89 8.92 9.82
C ARG A 74 19.63 9.15 8.34
N LYS A 75 20.69 9.25 7.54
CA LYS A 75 20.58 9.39 6.10
C LYS A 75 19.82 8.18 5.52
N VAL A 76 18.86 8.47 4.65
CA VAL A 76 18.19 7.42 3.87
C VAL A 76 19.17 6.94 2.79
N ILE A 77 19.52 5.64 2.85
CA ILE A 77 20.42 4.98 1.90
C ILE A 77 19.67 4.03 0.95
N ARG A 78 18.34 4.02 1.01
CA ARG A 78 17.51 3.25 0.11
C ARG A 78 17.75 3.69 -1.34
N ASP A 79 17.90 2.70 -2.23
CA ASP A 79 18.04 2.88 -3.67
C ASP A 79 16.62 3.00 -4.31
N ASP A 80 16.19 4.24 -4.58
CA ASP A 80 14.91 4.50 -5.25
C ASP A 80 15.12 4.52 -6.77
N ARG A 81 14.90 3.37 -7.42
CA ARG A 81 15.14 3.15 -8.85
C ARG A 81 14.07 3.81 -9.71
N GLN A 82 14.43 4.05 -10.97
CA GLN A 82 13.49 4.56 -11.98
C GLN A 82 12.40 3.52 -12.29
N ASP A 83 11.23 4.02 -12.71
CA ASP A 83 10.12 3.18 -13.14
C ASP A 83 10.47 2.41 -14.40
N LEU A 84 10.02 1.16 -14.47
CA LEU A 84 10.07 0.36 -15.68
C LEU A 84 8.70 0.40 -16.35
N VAL A 85 8.69 0.82 -17.62
CA VAL A 85 7.46 1.01 -18.41
C VAL A 85 7.31 -0.11 -19.43
N TYR A 86 6.16 -0.78 -19.42
CA TYR A 86 5.81 -1.89 -20.30
C TYR A 86 4.63 -1.52 -21.20
N LYS A 87 4.53 -2.14 -22.36
CA LYS A 87 3.39 -1.92 -23.26
C LYS A 87 2.10 -2.51 -22.68
N THR A 88 2.18 -3.72 -22.13
CA THR A 88 1.02 -4.47 -21.65
C THR A 88 1.13 -4.85 -20.17
N LYS A 89 -0.01 -5.04 -19.50
CA LYS A 89 -0.07 -5.57 -18.13
C LYS A 89 0.58 -6.96 -18.04
N ARG A 90 0.46 -7.79 -19.10
CA ARG A 90 1.06 -9.13 -19.14
C ARG A 90 2.59 -9.07 -19.07
N GLU A 91 3.22 -8.24 -19.91
CA GLU A 91 4.67 -8.04 -19.89
C GLU A 91 5.14 -7.52 -18.53
N LYS A 92 4.44 -6.53 -17.99
CA LYS A 92 4.70 -5.96 -16.67
C LYS A 92 4.70 -7.04 -15.58
N TYR A 93 3.65 -7.84 -15.48
CA TYR A 93 3.56 -8.85 -14.42
C TYR A 93 4.60 -9.97 -14.59
N ASN A 94 4.94 -10.36 -15.80
CA ASN A 94 6.03 -11.30 -16.04
C ASN A 94 7.36 -10.72 -15.54
N ALA A 95 7.66 -9.47 -15.85
CA ALA A 95 8.87 -8.79 -15.37
C ALA A 95 8.89 -8.63 -13.85
N VAL A 96 7.74 -8.35 -13.20
CA VAL A 96 7.61 -8.34 -11.74
C VAL A 96 7.99 -9.70 -11.14
N ILE A 97 7.48 -10.80 -11.70
CA ILE A 97 7.81 -12.15 -11.22
C ILE A 97 9.28 -12.46 -11.40
N GLU A 98 9.89 -12.11 -12.53
CA GLU A 98 11.32 -12.32 -12.78
C GLU A 98 12.19 -11.51 -11.80
N GLU A 99 11.82 -10.27 -11.50
CA GLU A 99 12.55 -9.47 -10.50
C GLU A 99 12.39 -10.04 -9.08
N ILE A 100 11.22 -10.55 -8.72
CA ILE A 100 11.00 -11.24 -7.44
C ILE A 100 11.93 -12.45 -7.33
N VAL A 101 12.04 -13.28 -8.38
CA VAL A 101 12.93 -14.45 -8.39
C VAL A 101 14.37 -14.03 -8.11
N LYS A 102 14.88 -13.04 -8.85
CA LYS A 102 16.27 -12.54 -8.67
C LYS A 102 16.52 -12.03 -7.26
N LEU A 103 15.59 -11.32 -6.68
CA LEU A 103 15.72 -10.75 -5.33
C LEU A 103 15.69 -11.85 -4.27
N VAL A 104 14.83 -12.86 -4.41
CA VAL A 104 14.73 -14.01 -3.51
C VAL A 104 16.02 -14.84 -3.58
N GLU A 105 16.56 -15.12 -4.77
CA GLU A 105 17.84 -15.81 -4.96
C GLU A 105 19.02 -15.04 -4.35
N ALA A 106 18.96 -13.70 -4.35
CA ALA A 106 19.93 -12.86 -3.66
C ALA A 106 19.73 -12.79 -2.13
N GLY A 107 18.80 -13.57 -1.55
CA GLY A 107 18.51 -13.60 -0.12
C GLY A 107 17.76 -12.36 0.40
N ARG A 108 17.20 -11.55 -0.47
CA ARG A 108 16.48 -10.34 -0.09
C ARG A 108 14.98 -10.63 0.11
N PRO A 109 14.36 -10.10 1.17
CA PRO A 109 12.90 -10.07 1.27
C PRO A 109 12.30 -9.08 0.28
N VAL A 110 11.11 -9.40 -0.23
CA VAL A 110 10.40 -8.60 -1.21
C VAL A 110 8.99 -8.26 -0.70
N LEU A 111 8.67 -6.98 -0.69
CA LEU A 111 7.31 -6.50 -0.46
C LEU A 111 6.74 -5.96 -1.78
N VAL A 112 5.70 -6.62 -2.27
CA VAL A 112 5.01 -6.26 -3.50
C VAL A 112 3.75 -5.46 -3.16
N GLY A 113 3.72 -4.20 -3.54
CA GLY A 113 2.55 -3.33 -3.39
C GLY A 113 1.60 -3.46 -4.58
N THR A 114 0.34 -3.73 -4.30
CA THR A 114 -0.73 -3.83 -5.31
C THR A 114 -1.84 -2.82 -5.03
N THR A 115 -2.53 -2.39 -6.06
CA THR A 115 -3.62 -1.42 -5.98
C THR A 115 -4.97 -2.05 -5.64
N SER A 116 -5.13 -3.35 -5.94
CA SER A 116 -6.38 -4.07 -5.70
C SER A 116 -6.15 -5.51 -5.19
N VAL A 117 -7.23 -6.08 -4.66
CA VAL A 117 -7.24 -7.48 -4.19
C VAL A 117 -7.08 -8.44 -5.38
N GLU A 118 -7.70 -8.12 -6.52
CA GLU A 118 -7.65 -8.94 -7.74
C GLU A 118 -6.22 -9.06 -8.26
N ILE A 119 -5.46 -7.96 -8.27
CA ILE A 119 -4.05 -7.95 -8.67
C ILE A 119 -3.23 -8.79 -7.70
N SER A 120 -3.48 -8.68 -6.39
CA SER A 120 -2.78 -9.47 -5.37
C SER A 120 -3.03 -10.97 -5.55
N GLU A 121 -4.26 -11.37 -5.88
CA GLU A 121 -4.63 -12.76 -6.15
C GLU A 121 -4.04 -13.27 -7.48
N LEU A 122 -3.97 -12.42 -8.52
CA LEU A 122 -3.33 -12.74 -9.79
C LEU A 122 -1.83 -13.05 -9.59
N LEU A 123 -1.11 -12.13 -8.94
CA LEU A 123 0.32 -12.31 -8.66
C LEU A 123 0.57 -13.52 -7.78
N SER A 124 -0.28 -13.77 -6.78
CA SER A 124 -0.20 -14.97 -5.94
C SER A 124 -0.30 -16.26 -6.77
N ARG A 125 -1.24 -16.32 -7.73
CA ARG A 125 -1.33 -17.47 -8.65
C ARG A 125 -0.08 -17.63 -9.50
N MET A 126 0.47 -16.53 -10.04
CA MET A 126 1.69 -16.57 -10.85
C MET A 126 2.90 -17.05 -10.05
N LEU A 127 3.05 -16.60 -8.78
CA LEU A 127 4.13 -17.04 -7.89
C LEU A 127 3.99 -18.53 -7.51
N LYS A 128 2.76 -19.01 -7.27
CA LYS A 128 2.49 -20.43 -7.04
C LYS A 128 2.92 -21.32 -8.21
N LEU A 129 2.65 -20.89 -9.45
CA LEU A 129 3.08 -21.60 -10.66
C LEU A 129 4.62 -21.68 -10.78
N ARG A 130 5.35 -20.76 -10.18
CA ARG A 130 6.82 -20.74 -10.11
C ARG A 130 7.37 -21.40 -8.82
N ASN A 131 6.51 -22.01 -7.99
CA ASN A 131 6.86 -22.61 -6.69
C ASN A 131 7.51 -21.63 -5.70
N ILE A 132 7.20 -20.34 -5.78
CA ILE A 132 7.72 -19.32 -4.86
C ILE A 132 6.77 -19.20 -3.66
N LYS A 133 7.33 -19.47 -2.46
CA LYS A 133 6.60 -19.27 -1.19
C LYS A 133 6.36 -17.79 -0.97
N HIS A 134 5.14 -17.43 -0.65
CA HIS A 134 4.76 -16.04 -0.40
C HIS A 134 3.55 -15.94 0.52
N ASN A 135 3.42 -14.79 1.16
CA ASN A 135 2.26 -14.40 1.94
C ASN A 135 1.46 -13.32 1.21
N VAL A 136 0.15 -13.29 1.42
CA VAL A 136 -0.74 -12.25 0.86
C VAL A 136 -1.42 -11.52 2.00
N LEU A 137 -1.25 -10.21 2.05
CA LEU A 137 -1.92 -9.30 2.97
C LEU A 137 -2.97 -8.49 2.20
N ASN A 138 -4.23 -8.81 2.41
CA ASN A 138 -5.35 -8.06 1.86
C ASN A 138 -6.47 -7.95 2.90
N ALA A 139 -7.50 -7.16 2.58
CA ALA A 139 -8.64 -6.91 3.47
C ALA A 139 -9.41 -8.16 3.94
N LYS A 140 -9.15 -9.32 3.32
CA LYS A 140 -9.81 -10.59 3.68
C LYS A 140 -9.11 -11.35 4.84
N GLN A 141 -7.89 -10.96 5.24
CA GLN A 141 -7.03 -11.73 6.16
C GLN A 141 -6.47 -10.93 7.34
N HIS A 142 -7.27 -10.06 7.95
CA HIS A 142 -6.83 -9.18 9.04
C HIS A 142 -6.25 -9.89 10.28
N GLN A 143 -6.72 -11.09 10.60
CA GLN A 143 -6.29 -11.78 11.83
C GLN A 143 -4.84 -12.24 11.83
N LEU A 144 -4.23 -12.45 10.65
CA LEU A 144 -2.84 -12.90 10.49
C LEU A 144 -1.88 -11.77 10.13
N GLU A 145 -2.38 -10.55 9.99
CA GLU A 145 -1.62 -9.42 9.47
C GLU A 145 -0.33 -9.15 10.26
N ALA A 146 -0.41 -9.09 11.58
CA ALA A 146 0.75 -8.82 12.43
C ALA A 146 1.84 -9.90 12.31
N GLN A 147 1.44 -11.17 12.22
CA GLN A 147 2.37 -12.28 12.07
C GLN A 147 3.05 -12.26 10.70
N VAL A 148 2.29 -12.05 9.63
CA VAL A 148 2.82 -11.97 8.26
C VAL A 148 3.78 -10.80 8.12
N VAL A 149 3.47 -9.63 8.71
CA VAL A 149 4.39 -8.49 8.69
C VAL A 149 5.66 -8.76 9.50
N ALA A 150 5.56 -9.46 10.63
CA ALA A 150 6.74 -9.85 11.41
C ALA A 150 7.69 -10.78 10.62
N GLU A 151 7.15 -11.61 9.74
CA GLU A 151 7.94 -12.52 8.88
C GLU A 151 8.46 -11.84 7.59
N ALA A 152 7.84 -10.75 7.16
CA ALA A 152 8.14 -10.08 5.89
C ALA A 152 9.59 -9.60 5.75
N GLY A 153 10.33 -9.48 6.85
CA GLY A 153 11.75 -9.07 6.87
C GLY A 153 12.76 -10.23 6.85
N ARG A 154 12.30 -11.48 6.75
CA ARG A 154 13.19 -12.65 6.69
C ARG A 154 13.76 -12.86 5.30
N SER A 155 14.94 -13.45 5.22
CA SER A 155 15.62 -13.75 3.95
C SER A 155 14.74 -14.55 2.98
N GLY A 156 14.65 -14.08 1.75
CA GLY A 156 13.88 -14.72 0.68
C GLY A 156 12.36 -14.71 0.85
N GLN A 157 11.83 -14.04 1.87
CA GLN A 157 10.38 -13.94 2.08
C GLN A 157 9.73 -12.99 1.09
N VAL A 158 8.68 -13.44 0.43
CA VAL A 158 7.86 -12.61 -0.46
C VAL A 158 6.52 -12.31 0.22
N THR A 159 6.16 -11.04 0.25
CA THR A 159 4.87 -10.58 0.80
C THR A 159 4.18 -9.70 -0.23
N ILE A 160 2.97 -10.08 -0.64
CA ILE A 160 2.12 -9.25 -1.48
C ILE A 160 1.16 -8.50 -0.56
N ALA A 161 1.11 -7.18 -0.65
CA ALA A 161 0.25 -6.37 0.20
C ALA A 161 -0.54 -5.36 -0.64
N THR A 162 -1.84 -5.22 -0.37
CA THR A 162 -2.58 -4.06 -0.84
C THR A 162 -2.17 -2.82 -0.05
N ASN A 163 -2.34 -1.63 -0.62
CA ASN A 163 -1.78 -0.36 -0.14
C ASN A 163 -1.95 -0.08 1.36
N MET A 164 -3.05 -0.52 1.94
CA MET A 164 -3.39 -0.24 3.34
C MET A 164 -2.97 -1.36 4.31
N ALA A 165 -2.62 -2.53 3.80
CA ALA A 165 -2.28 -3.68 4.63
C ALA A 165 -0.92 -3.49 5.32
N GLY A 166 -0.81 -3.89 6.59
CA GLY A 166 0.41 -3.78 7.40
C GLY A 166 0.79 -2.35 7.80
N ARG A 167 -0.12 -1.37 7.66
CA ARG A 167 0.13 0.02 8.08
C ARG A 167 0.32 0.10 9.60
N GLY A 168 1.33 0.86 10.04
CA GLY A 168 1.65 1.05 11.46
C GLY A 168 2.59 -0.02 12.04
N THR A 169 2.86 -1.11 11.32
CA THR A 169 3.80 -2.16 11.76
C THR A 169 5.13 -2.03 11.05
N ASP A 170 6.22 -2.14 11.81
CA ASP A 170 7.58 -2.06 11.28
C ASP A 170 8.08 -3.44 10.84
N ILE A 171 8.72 -3.50 9.66
CA ILE A 171 9.34 -4.71 9.13
C ILE A 171 10.79 -4.74 9.61
N LYS A 172 11.09 -5.59 10.58
CA LYS A 172 12.43 -5.72 11.14
C LYS A 172 13.29 -6.63 10.26
N LEU A 173 14.49 -6.15 9.92
CA LEU A 173 15.44 -6.89 9.09
C LEU A 173 16.51 -7.57 9.93
N THR A 174 16.86 -8.82 9.59
CA THR A 174 18.00 -9.51 10.17
C THR A 174 19.33 -8.95 9.63
N PRO A 175 20.45 -9.12 10.34
CA PRO A 175 21.77 -8.66 9.87
C PRO A 175 22.14 -9.21 8.48
N GLU A 176 21.81 -10.47 8.20
CA GLU A 176 22.05 -11.12 6.89
C GLU A 176 21.29 -10.41 5.77
N VAL A 177 20.01 -10.08 6.01
CA VAL A 177 19.18 -9.36 5.05
C VAL A 177 19.73 -7.95 4.80
N LYS A 178 20.24 -7.28 5.83
CA LYS A 178 20.87 -5.96 5.66
C LYS A 178 22.13 -6.06 4.80
N GLN A 179 22.94 -7.10 4.97
CA GLN A 179 24.11 -7.36 4.14
C GLN A 179 23.75 -7.69 2.69
N ALA A 180 22.64 -8.40 2.47
CA ALA A 180 22.11 -8.72 1.14
C ALA A 180 21.51 -7.50 0.39
N GLY A 181 21.42 -6.32 1.04
CA GLY A 181 20.86 -5.09 0.45
C GLY A 181 19.46 -4.71 0.96
N GLY A 182 18.99 -5.35 2.03
CA GLY A 182 17.76 -5.00 2.74
C GLY A 182 16.47 -5.34 2.00
N LEU A 183 15.37 -4.79 2.50
CA LEU A 183 14.04 -5.01 1.95
C LEU A 183 13.90 -4.37 0.55
N ALA A 184 13.42 -5.15 -0.40
CA ALA A 184 13.08 -4.67 -1.74
C ALA A 184 11.58 -4.38 -1.84
N ILE A 185 11.23 -3.19 -2.29
CA ILE A 185 9.86 -2.78 -2.58
C ILE A 185 9.62 -2.85 -4.09
N ILE A 186 8.58 -3.55 -4.48
CA ILE A 186 8.09 -3.57 -5.87
C ILE A 186 6.69 -2.97 -5.88
N GLY A 187 6.50 -1.84 -6.56
CA GLY A 187 5.19 -1.28 -6.85
C GLY A 187 4.70 -1.79 -8.20
N THR A 188 3.49 -2.34 -8.27
CA THR A 188 2.93 -2.89 -9.51
C THR A 188 2.19 -1.88 -10.35
N GLU A 189 1.92 -0.71 -9.78
CA GLU A 189 1.30 0.45 -10.43
C GLU A 189 1.64 1.72 -9.64
N ARG A 190 1.52 2.88 -10.29
CA ARG A 190 1.51 4.17 -9.63
C ARG A 190 0.10 4.49 -9.14
N HIS A 191 0.04 5.20 -8.02
CA HIS A 191 -1.22 5.66 -7.46
C HIS A 191 -1.52 7.10 -7.89
N GLU A 192 -2.78 7.49 -7.85
CA GLU A 192 -3.21 8.87 -8.13
C GLU A 192 -2.53 9.88 -7.18
N SER A 193 -2.34 9.50 -5.93
CA SER A 193 -1.65 10.32 -4.94
C SER A 193 -0.20 9.86 -4.72
N ARG A 194 0.74 10.78 -4.91
CA ARG A 194 2.17 10.58 -4.61
C ARG A 194 2.41 10.14 -3.15
N ARG A 195 1.50 10.53 -2.25
CA ARG A 195 1.54 10.15 -0.84
C ARG A 195 1.49 8.63 -0.67
N VAL A 196 0.66 7.94 -1.43
CA VAL A 196 0.52 6.48 -1.36
C VAL A 196 1.79 5.78 -1.85
N ASP A 197 2.38 6.25 -2.94
CA ASP A 197 3.67 5.77 -3.44
C ASP A 197 4.79 5.96 -2.41
N ARG A 198 4.85 7.14 -1.78
CA ARG A 198 5.80 7.42 -0.69
C ARG A 198 5.59 6.51 0.52
N GLN A 199 4.34 6.19 0.89
CA GLN A 199 4.03 5.25 1.97
C GLN A 199 4.52 3.83 1.67
N LEU A 200 4.37 3.37 0.43
CA LEU A 200 4.88 2.07 0.00
C LEU A 200 6.42 2.05 0.05
N ARG A 201 7.09 3.01 -0.58
CA ARG A 201 8.57 3.15 -0.52
C ARG A 201 9.09 3.24 0.90
N GLY A 202 8.41 3.98 1.76
CA GLY A 202 8.78 4.21 3.16
C GLY A 202 8.71 2.97 4.05
N ARG A 203 8.31 1.82 3.52
CA ARG A 203 8.41 0.54 4.22
C ARG A 203 9.83 -0.01 4.25
N ALA A 204 10.68 0.37 3.29
CA ALA A 204 12.10 0.04 3.26
C ALA A 204 12.98 1.26 3.59
N GLY A 205 14.23 1.01 3.95
CA GLY A 205 15.21 2.05 4.25
C GLY A 205 14.97 2.80 5.56
N ARG A 206 14.30 2.17 6.52
CA ARG A 206 14.03 2.73 7.85
C ARG A 206 15.26 2.66 8.72
N GLN A 207 15.43 3.65 9.62
CA GLN A 207 16.52 3.70 10.61
C GLN A 207 17.94 3.63 10.01
N GLY A 208 18.10 4.04 8.74
CA GLY A 208 19.35 3.94 8.01
C GLY A 208 19.66 2.54 7.47
N ASP A 209 18.68 1.63 7.45
CA ASP A 209 18.84 0.31 6.85
C ASP A 209 18.91 0.42 5.32
N PRO A 210 19.66 -0.48 4.65
CA PRO A 210 19.61 -0.59 3.20
C PRO A 210 18.24 -1.07 2.71
N GLY A 211 17.97 -0.82 1.45
CA GLY A 211 16.74 -1.24 0.79
C GLY A 211 16.68 -0.71 -0.63
N SER A 212 15.68 -1.12 -1.37
CA SER A 212 15.43 -0.58 -2.71
C SER A 212 13.94 -0.44 -2.98
N SER A 213 13.57 0.45 -3.89
CA SER A 213 12.20 0.54 -4.41
C SER A 213 12.21 0.70 -5.91
N GLN A 214 11.30 0.00 -6.59
CA GLN A 214 11.09 0.12 -8.02
C GLN A 214 9.62 -0.07 -8.36
N PHE A 215 9.12 0.77 -9.28
CA PHE A 215 7.75 0.63 -9.80
C PHE A 215 7.78 0.05 -11.20
N PHE A 216 6.85 -0.86 -11.44
CA PHE A 216 6.59 -1.48 -12.72
C PHE A 216 5.23 -0.98 -13.21
N VAL A 217 5.21 -0.26 -14.30
CA VAL A 217 4.00 0.35 -14.85
C VAL A 217 3.77 -0.14 -16.28
N SER A 218 2.53 -0.13 -16.73
CA SER A 218 2.20 -0.41 -18.11
C SER A 218 1.32 0.68 -18.70
N LEU A 219 1.33 0.80 -20.03
CA LEU A 219 0.45 1.73 -20.72
C LEU A 219 -1.05 1.35 -20.61
N GLU A 220 -1.34 0.11 -20.18
CA GLU A 220 -2.67 -0.37 -19.90
C GLU A 220 -3.14 -0.15 -18.47
N ASP A 221 -2.30 0.40 -17.58
CA ASP A 221 -2.69 0.72 -16.20
C ASP A 221 -3.70 1.86 -16.19
N ASP A 222 -4.61 1.84 -15.22
CA ASP A 222 -5.74 2.77 -15.20
C ASP A 222 -5.29 4.24 -15.13
N LEU A 223 -4.26 4.52 -14.34
CA LEU A 223 -3.67 5.86 -14.28
C LEU A 223 -3.12 6.30 -15.65
N MET A 224 -2.41 5.41 -16.35
CA MET A 224 -1.85 5.69 -17.67
C MET A 224 -2.93 5.88 -18.73
N ARG A 225 -4.03 5.14 -18.63
CA ARG A 225 -5.19 5.28 -19.53
C ARG A 225 -5.93 6.59 -19.31
N LEU A 226 -6.06 7.05 -18.05
CA LEU A 226 -6.75 8.31 -17.72
C LEU A 226 -5.96 9.55 -18.16
N PHE A 227 -4.63 9.52 -18.04
CA PHE A 227 -3.75 10.65 -18.32
C PHE A 227 -2.95 10.52 -19.61
N GLY A 228 -2.86 9.33 -20.19
CA GLY A 228 -2.22 9.05 -21.47
C GLY A 228 -3.16 9.34 -22.64
N SER A 229 -3.51 10.61 -22.88
CA SER A 229 -4.35 10.99 -23.99
C SER A 229 -3.57 11.01 -25.29
N GLY A 230 -3.85 10.04 -26.16
CA GLY A 230 -3.60 10.20 -27.59
C GLY A 230 -2.22 9.78 -28.14
N PRO A 231 -1.98 9.98 -29.43
CA PRO A 231 -0.87 9.41 -30.21
C PRO A 231 0.55 9.86 -29.80
N VAL A 232 0.69 10.77 -28.87
CA VAL A 232 1.99 11.28 -28.39
C VAL A 232 2.80 10.24 -27.61
N SER A 233 2.15 9.26 -26.99
CA SER A 233 2.85 8.22 -26.21
C SER A 233 3.59 7.17 -27.08
N TYR A 234 3.30 7.09 -28.39
CA TYR A 234 3.96 6.14 -29.30
C TYR A 234 5.23 6.67 -29.97
N THR A 235 5.43 7.99 -30.00
CA THR A 235 6.57 8.60 -30.68
C THR A 235 7.84 8.69 -29.83
N HIS A 236 7.74 8.66 -28.50
CA HIS A 236 8.90 8.71 -27.60
C HIS A 236 9.46 7.33 -27.19
N LEU A 237 8.82 6.22 -27.55
CA LEU A 237 9.28 4.86 -27.23
C LEU A 237 10.08 4.19 -28.39
N ARG A 238 10.48 4.95 -29.42
CA ARG A 238 11.30 4.49 -30.55
C ARG A 238 12.68 5.12 -30.62
N ALA A 239 13.25 5.47 -29.49
CA ALA A 239 14.66 5.88 -29.41
C ALA A 239 15.45 4.93 -28.51
#